data_1411988f2bc6116990e4f6444bfda7c0
#
_entry.id   1411988f2bc6116990e4f6444bfda7c0
#
_cell.length_a   1.000
_cell.length_b   1.000
_cell.length_c   1.000
_cell.angle_alpha   90.00
_cell.angle_beta   90.00
_cell.angle_gamma   90.00
#
_symmetry.space_group_name_H-M   'P 1'
#
loop_
_entity.id
_entity.type
_entity.pdbx_description
1 polymer ?
#
loop_
_entity_poly.entity_id
_entity_poly.type
_entity_poly.pdbx_seq_one_letter_code
_entity_poly.pdbx_strand_id
1 'polypeptide(L)'
;VPGIVAMQPKDEDELCDMLHTSLALNGPGFIRYPRGAAVGTEIKQTPKKLEIGKAEIVKDGKEIFIWALGPMIEEAYKAANLLEKQFGILVGIVNPRFIKPIDKALLLTQAASSALLVTMEDHVVTGGFGSSVLEILQDNNCSTPVERIGWPDQFVEHGSSVSILRKAHGLSSEAIVEKISKRFSALTRK
;
A
#
# COMPACT_ATOMS: atom_id res chain seq x y z
N VAL A 1 -7.46 18.18 -3.50
CA VAL A 1 -8.48 19.05 -2.92
C VAL A 1 -8.16 19.28 -1.45
N PRO A 2 -8.07 20.54 -0.95
CA PRO A 2 -7.87 20.81 0.48
C PRO A 2 -8.99 20.22 1.35
N GLY A 3 -8.63 19.70 2.53
CA GLY A 3 -9.60 19.20 3.51
C GLY A 3 -10.31 17.91 3.16
N ILE A 4 -10.05 17.28 2.01
CA ILE A 4 -10.65 15.99 1.66
C ILE A 4 -9.98 14.84 2.43
N VAL A 5 -10.79 13.89 2.90
CA VAL A 5 -10.33 12.60 3.39
C VAL A 5 -10.51 11.57 2.28
N ALA A 6 -9.42 10.96 1.82
CA ALA A 6 -9.44 9.95 0.77
C ALA A 6 -8.98 8.60 1.33
N MET A 7 -9.80 7.58 1.15
CA MET A 7 -9.64 6.24 1.73
C MET A 7 -9.68 5.16 0.66
N GLN A 8 -9.00 4.04 0.93
CA GLN A 8 -9.10 2.83 0.10
C GLN A 8 -9.05 1.58 0.99
N PRO A 9 -10.15 0.80 1.08
CA PRO A 9 -10.23 -0.37 1.93
C PRO A 9 -9.44 -1.55 1.35
N LYS A 10 -8.89 -2.38 2.23
CA LYS A 10 -8.24 -3.64 1.88
C LYS A 10 -9.25 -4.76 1.54
N ASP A 11 -10.42 -4.72 2.18
CA ASP A 11 -11.48 -5.71 2.08
C ASP A 11 -12.87 -5.09 2.31
N GLU A 12 -13.92 -5.91 2.22
CA GLU A 12 -15.32 -5.49 2.38
C GLU A 12 -15.67 -5.09 3.81
N ASP A 13 -15.03 -5.70 4.81
CA ASP A 13 -15.25 -5.34 6.22
C ASP A 13 -14.71 -3.94 6.51
N GLU A 14 -13.50 -3.64 6.03
CA GLU A 14 -12.91 -2.30 6.15
C GLU A 14 -13.69 -1.25 5.31
N LEU A 15 -14.29 -1.66 4.18
CA LEU A 15 -15.19 -0.77 3.43
C LEU A 15 -16.38 -0.31 4.28
N CYS A 16 -16.97 -1.20 5.08
CA CYS A 16 -18.05 -0.83 6.00
C CYS A 16 -17.55 0.17 7.06
N ASP A 17 -16.35 -0.01 7.60
CA ASP A 17 -15.72 0.94 8.53
C ASP A 17 -15.48 2.30 7.89
N MET A 18 -15.00 2.32 6.65
CA MET A 18 -14.75 3.55 5.92
C MET A 18 -16.03 4.30 5.56
N LEU A 19 -17.10 3.59 5.20
CA LEU A 19 -18.42 4.18 4.98
C LEU A 19 -18.96 4.80 6.28
N HIS A 20 -18.90 4.07 7.38
CA HIS A 20 -19.30 4.58 8.69
C HIS A 20 -18.48 5.80 9.11
N THR A 21 -17.16 5.75 8.88
CA THR A 21 -16.25 6.88 9.14
C THR A 21 -16.59 8.08 8.28
N SER A 22 -16.86 7.86 6.99
CA SER A 22 -17.17 8.92 6.01
C SER A 22 -18.43 9.70 6.38
N LEU A 23 -19.47 9.01 6.88
CA LEU A 23 -20.71 9.63 7.36
C LEU A 23 -20.51 10.51 8.61
N ALA A 24 -19.44 10.27 9.37
CA ALA A 24 -19.09 11.02 10.57
C ALA A 24 -18.08 12.15 10.33
N LEU A 25 -17.71 12.42 9.06
CA LEU A 25 -16.80 13.51 8.71
C LEU A 25 -17.54 14.86 8.73
N ASN A 26 -16.82 15.91 9.16
CA ASN A 26 -17.28 17.30 9.02
C ASN A 26 -16.83 17.95 7.69
N GLY A 27 -16.51 17.14 6.67
CA GLY A 27 -15.98 17.59 5.40
C GLY A 27 -16.10 16.53 4.31
N PRO A 28 -15.58 16.78 3.11
CA PRO A 28 -15.70 15.84 2.00
C PRO A 28 -14.89 14.56 2.25
N GLY A 29 -15.54 13.41 2.07
CA GLY A 29 -14.94 12.07 2.08
C GLY A 29 -14.96 11.45 0.69
N PHE A 30 -13.92 10.70 0.37
CA PHE A 30 -13.80 9.93 -0.86
C PHE A 30 -13.32 8.51 -0.53
N ILE A 31 -14.05 7.50 -1.01
CA ILE A 31 -13.67 6.11 -0.85
C ILE A 31 -13.48 5.50 -2.24
N ARG A 32 -12.27 5.02 -2.49
CA ARG A 32 -11.92 4.30 -3.71
C ARG A 32 -11.94 2.80 -3.45
N TYR A 33 -12.68 2.04 -4.22
CA TYR A 33 -12.68 0.58 -4.16
C TYR A 33 -12.72 -0.02 -5.58
N PRO A 34 -12.19 -1.24 -5.79
CA PRO A 34 -12.13 -1.86 -7.10
C PRO A 34 -13.53 -2.29 -7.58
N ARG A 35 -13.69 -2.36 -8.90
CA ARG A 35 -14.79 -3.09 -9.52
C ARG A 35 -14.42 -4.57 -9.56
N GLY A 36 -15.21 -5.44 -8.91
CA GLY A 36 -14.96 -6.87 -8.87
C GLY A 36 -15.72 -7.55 -7.74
N ALA A 37 -15.54 -8.85 -7.61
CA ALA A 37 -16.03 -9.60 -6.46
C ALA A 37 -15.20 -9.23 -5.21
N ALA A 38 -15.86 -9.23 -4.06
CA ALA A 38 -15.22 -9.13 -2.75
C ALA A 38 -14.35 -10.37 -2.47
N VAL A 39 -13.39 -10.24 -1.57
CA VAL A 39 -12.47 -11.34 -1.22
C VAL A 39 -13.11 -12.39 -0.30
N GLY A 40 -14.30 -12.12 0.24
CA GLY A 40 -15.06 -13.02 1.11
C GLY A 40 -14.71 -12.88 2.58
N THR A 41 -14.22 -11.72 3.00
CA THR A 41 -13.96 -11.42 4.41
C THR A 41 -15.29 -11.36 5.18
N GLU A 42 -15.33 -11.98 6.37
CA GLU A 42 -16.49 -11.88 7.25
C GLU A 42 -16.71 -10.43 7.69
N ILE A 43 -17.90 -9.91 7.39
CA ILE A 43 -18.27 -8.54 7.75
C ILE A 43 -18.78 -8.54 9.20
N LYS A 44 -18.16 -7.73 10.06
CA LYS A 44 -18.60 -7.55 11.44
C LYS A 44 -19.98 -6.88 11.50
N GLN A 45 -20.74 -7.22 12.53
CA GLN A 45 -22.10 -6.67 12.71
C GLN A 45 -22.13 -5.14 12.94
N THR A 46 -21.09 -4.60 13.57
CA THR A 46 -21.03 -3.17 13.91
C THR A 46 -19.77 -2.56 13.32
N PRO A 47 -19.91 -1.70 12.30
CA PRO A 47 -18.77 -0.97 11.73
C PRO A 47 -18.10 -0.07 12.78
N LYS A 48 -16.78 0.07 12.67
CA LYS A 48 -15.98 0.92 13.55
C LYS A 48 -15.69 2.25 12.88
N LYS A 49 -15.70 3.33 13.67
CA LYS A 49 -15.15 4.60 13.19
C LYS A 49 -13.63 4.51 13.20
N LEU A 50 -13.00 4.70 12.04
CA LEU A 50 -11.55 4.72 11.91
C LEU A 50 -11.00 6.07 12.38
N GLU A 51 -9.83 6.03 13.01
CA GLU A 51 -9.06 7.25 13.30
C GLU A 51 -8.45 7.76 11.99
N ILE A 52 -8.80 9.01 11.63
CA ILE A 52 -8.41 9.58 10.33
C ILE A 52 -6.89 9.72 10.25
N GLY A 53 -6.32 9.26 9.15
CA GLY A 53 -4.89 9.30 8.91
C GLY A 53 -4.09 8.28 9.71
N LYS A 54 -4.73 7.24 10.26
CA LYS A 54 -4.06 6.15 10.93
C LYS A 54 -4.02 4.88 10.09
N ALA A 55 -2.80 4.41 9.84
CA ALA A 55 -2.53 3.16 9.17
C ALA A 55 -2.65 1.97 10.15
N GLU A 56 -2.71 0.77 9.58
CA GLU A 56 -2.73 -0.49 10.32
C GLU A 56 -1.48 -1.30 9.99
N ILE A 57 -0.72 -1.70 11.01
CA ILE A 57 0.34 -2.70 10.82
C ILE A 57 -0.33 -4.05 10.74
N VAL A 58 -0.32 -4.69 9.57
CA VAL A 58 -0.95 -6.01 9.35
C VAL A 58 0.06 -7.15 9.46
N LYS A 59 1.35 -6.85 9.35
CA LYS A 59 2.45 -7.78 9.60
C LYS A 59 3.66 -7.01 10.11
N ASP A 60 4.26 -7.48 11.20
CA ASP A 60 5.51 -6.92 11.70
C ASP A 60 6.68 -7.23 10.79
N GLY A 61 7.69 -6.38 10.78
CA GLY A 61 8.90 -6.52 9.99
C GLY A 61 10.04 -5.66 10.52
N LYS A 62 11.18 -5.70 9.85
CA LYS A 62 12.38 -4.98 10.29
C LYS A 62 13.14 -4.31 9.15
N GLU A 63 13.43 -5.05 8.09
CA GLU A 63 14.38 -4.61 7.05
C GLU A 63 13.69 -3.87 5.92
N ILE A 64 12.47 -4.30 5.60
CA ILE A 64 11.62 -3.73 4.55
C ILE A 64 10.21 -3.52 5.12
N PHE A 65 9.61 -2.38 4.84
CA PHE A 65 8.17 -2.17 5.07
C PHE A 65 7.44 -1.91 3.76
N ILE A 66 6.41 -2.72 3.50
CA ILE A 66 5.53 -2.59 2.34
C ILE A 66 4.25 -1.87 2.78
N TRP A 67 4.07 -0.66 2.29
CA TRP A 67 2.84 0.13 2.42
C TRP A 67 1.93 -0.18 1.23
N ALA A 68 1.05 -1.16 1.41
CA ALA A 68 0.19 -1.67 0.36
C ALA A 68 -1.24 -1.13 0.49
N LEU A 69 -1.67 -0.37 -0.52
CA LEU A 69 -2.97 0.31 -0.52
C LEU A 69 -4.07 -0.58 -1.09
N GLY A 70 -5.13 -0.75 -0.31
CA GLY A 70 -6.34 -1.46 -0.72
C GLY A 70 -6.06 -2.93 -1.10
N PRO A 71 -6.56 -3.41 -2.26
CA PRO A 71 -6.43 -4.82 -2.66
C PRO A 71 -4.99 -5.28 -2.91
N MET A 72 -4.01 -4.35 -2.91
CA MET A 72 -2.60 -4.72 -3.03
C MET A 72 -2.04 -5.39 -1.76
N ILE A 73 -2.77 -5.37 -0.66
CA ILE A 73 -2.41 -6.09 0.58
C ILE A 73 -2.23 -7.59 0.33
N GLU A 74 -3.07 -8.20 -0.48
CA GLU A 74 -2.96 -9.64 -0.80
C GLU A 74 -1.64 -9.95 -1.53
N GLU A 75 -1.29 -9.15 -2.53
CA GLU A 75 -0.03 -9.30 -3.25
C GLU A 75 1.19 -8.99 -2.36
N ALA A 76 1.05 -8.04 -1.44
CA ALA A 76 2.08 -7.73 -0.46
C ALA A 76 2.36 -8.92 0.48
N TYR A 77 1.33 -9.61 0.95
CA TYR A 77 1.51 -10.84 1.75
C TYR A 77 2.24 -11.94 0.98
N LYS A 78 1.85 -12.18 -0.29
CA LYS A 78 2.51 -13.17 -1.14
C LYS A 78 3.98 -12.81 -1.34
N ALA A 79 4.26 -11.56 -1.66
CA ALA A 79 5.63 -11.06 -1.87
C ALA A 79 6.47 -11.14 -0.58
N ALA A 80 5.93 -10.73 0.58
CA ALA A 80 6.63 -10.81 1.85
C ALA A 80 7.01 -12.24 2.22
N ASN A 81 6.08 -13.19 2.08
CA ASN A 81 6.34 -14.60 2.35
C ASN A 81 7.41 -15.19 1.43
N LEU A 82 7.43 -14.79 0.15
CA LEU A 82 8.47 -15.22 -0.79
C LEU A 82 9.83 -14.62 -0.44
N LEU A 83 9.89 -13.33 -0.09
CA LEU A 83 11.13 -12.65 0.32
C LEU A 83 11.71 -13.27 1.59
N GLU A 84 10.88 -13.57 2.58
CA GLU A 84 11.32 -14.25 3.81
C GLU A 84 11.84 -15.66 3.53
N LYS A 85 11.09 -16.45 2.74
CA LYS A 85 11.45 -17.84 2.42
C LYS A 85 12.72 -17.95 1.57
N GLN A 86 12.89 -17.06 0.59
CA GLN A 86 14.00 -17.14 -0.38
C GLN A 86 15.26 -16.43 0.09
N PHE A 87 15.12 -15.35 0.85
CA PHE A 87 16.24 -14.46 1.18
C PHE A 87 16.41 -14.22 2.68
N GLY A 88 15.50 -14.70 3.53
CA GLY A 88 15.55 -14.48 4.99
C GLY A 88 15.27 -13.04 5.41
N ILE A 89 14.68 -12.22 4.53
CA ILE A 89 14.42 -10.79 4.77
C ILE A 89 13.13 -10.63 5.57
N LEU A 90 13.18 -9.95 6.73
CA LEU A 90 12.01 -9.69 7.56
C LEU A 90 11.21 -8.51 7.01
N VAL A 91 10.09 -8.81 6.35
CA VAL A 91 9.23 -7.84 5.66
C VAL A 91 7.99 -7.53 6.48
N GLY A 92 7.82 -6.26 6.85
CA GLY A 92 6.59 -5.74 7.46
C GLY A 92 5.59 -5.30 6.39
N ILE A 93 4.29 -5.38 6.71
CA ILE A 93 3.21 -4.93 5.83
C ILE A 93 2.33 -3.96 6.59
N VAL A 94 2.07 -2.83 5.95
CA VAL A 94 1.20 -1.77 6.45
C VAL A 94 0.06 -1.55 5.48
N ASN A 95 -1.15 -1.52 6.01
CA ASN A 95 -2.33 -1.04 5.31
C ASN A 95 -2.48 0.47 5.59
N PRO A 96 -2.22 1.34 4.63
CA PRO A 96 -2.31 2.79 4.83
C PRO A 96 -3.73 3.25 5.17
N ARG A 97 -4.78 2.55 4.69
CA ARG A 97 -6.20 2.94 4.78
C ARG A 97 -6.51 4.27 4.11
N PHE A 98 -5.69 5.28 4.42
CA PHE A 98 -5.88 6.65 3.95
C PHE A 98 -4.85 7.02 2.88
N ILE A 99 -5.36 7.42 1.71
CA ILE A 99 -4.55 8.06 0.66
C ILE A 99 -4.23 9.49 1.12
N LYS A 100 -5.21 10.10 1.83
CA LYS A 100 -5.09 11.43 2.42
C LYS A 100 -6.01 11.56 3.64
N PRO A 101 -5.48 11.99 4.81
CA PRO A 101 -4.05 12.15 5.10
C PRO A 101 -3.34 10.81 5.30
N ILE A 102 -2.06 10.72 4.99
CA ILE A 102 -1.21 9.55 5.26
C ILE A 102 -0.79 9.59 6.74
N ASP A 103 -0.61 8.41 7.37
CA ASP A 103 -0.02 8.30 8.71
C ASP A 103 1.48 8.65 8.66
N LYS A 104 1.74 9.95 8.69
CA LYS A 104 3.09 10.51 8.64
C LYS A 104 3.98 10.01 9.79
N ALA A 105 3.43 9.88 10.99
CA ALA A 105 4.20 9.47 12.17
C ALA A 105 4.72 8.03 12.02
N LEU A 106 3.84 7.09 11.66
CA LEU A 106 4.23 5.71 11.43
C LEU A 106 5.20 5.59 10.25
N LEU A 107 4.91 6.30 9.14
CA LEU A 107 5.76 6.29 7.95
C LEU A 107 7.20 6.72 8.27
N LEU A 108 7.38 7.83 8.97
CA LEU A 108 8.71 8.33 9.33
C LEU A 108 9.44 7.42 10.33
N THR A 109 8.71 6.84 11.28
CA THR A 109 9.29 5.88 12.23
C THR A 109 9.83 4.65 11.50
N GLN A 110 9.06 4.09 10.58
CA GLN A 110 9.48 2.92 9.79
C GLN A 110 10.60 3.28 8.80
N ALA A 111 10.52 4.44 8.17
CA ALA A 111 11.58 4.94 7.30
C ALA A 111 12.92 5.04 8.02
N ALA A 112 12.94 5.56 9.24
CA ALA A 112 14.16 5.71 10.05
C ALA A 112 14.77 4.36 10.49
N SER A 113 13.97 3.30 10.55
CA SER A 113 14.38 1.99 11.09
C SER A 113 14.57 0.91 10.02
N SER A 114 14.25 1.17 8.76
CA SER A 114 14.34 0.20 7.67
C SER A 114 15.37 0.57 6.61
N ALA A 115 15.83 -0.43 5.87
CA ALA A 115 16.73 -0.22 4.73
C ALA A 115 15.98 0.16 3.45
N LEU A 116 14.70 -0.21 3.34
CA LEU A 116 13.87 0.04 2.16
C LEU A 116 12.40 0.18 2.55
N LEU A 117 11.76 1.21 2.04
CA LEU A 117 10.31 1.30 1.98
C LEU A 117 9.82 0.85 0.60
N VAL A 118 8.67 0.20 0.57
CA VAL A 118 7.99 -0.17 -0.67
C VAL A 118 6.57 0.37 -0.62
N THR A 119 6.12 1.05 -1.67
CA THR A 119 4.70 1.40 -1.81
C THR A 119 4.07 0.55 -2.89
N MET A 120 2.87 0.02 -2.61
CA MET A 120 2.11 -0.77 -3.58
C MET A 120 0.73 -0.17 -3.74
N GLU A 121 0.37 0.17 -4.98
CA GLU A 121 -0.90 0.79 -5.32
C GLU A 121 -1.49 0.23 -6.61
N ASP A 122 -2.81 0.05 -6.65
CA ASP A 122 -3.53 -0.35 -7.86
C ASP A 122 -3.93 0.91 -8.67
N HIS A 123 -2.93 1.72 -8.97
CA HIS A 123 -3.01 3.01 -9.63
C HIS A 123 -1.70 3.27 -10.38
N VAL A 124 -1.69 4.28 -11.26
CA VAL A 124 -0.47 4.80 -11.90
C VAL A 124 0.48 5.33 -10.82
N VAL A 125 1.76 4.92 -10.90
CA VAL A 125 2.77 5.34 -9.91
C VAL A 125 3.10 6.83 -9.95
N THR A 126 2.94 7.46 -11.14
CA THR A 126 3.18 8.90 -11.30
C THR A 126 2.02 9.69 -10.71
N GLY A 127 2.31 10.53 -9.70
CA GLY A 127 1.29 11.28 -8.97
C GLY A 127 0.37 10.44 -8.07
N GLY A 128 0.68 9.14 -7.88
CA GLY A 128 -0.07 8.23 -7.03
C GLY A 128 0.31 8.29 -5.54
N PHE A 129 -0.12 7.29 -4.78
CA PHE A 129 0.14 7.17 -3.34
C PHE A 129 1.65 7.17 -3.03
N GLY A 130 2.44 6.42 -3.81
CA GLY A 130 3.89 6.40 -3.64
C GLY A 130 4.56 7.75 -3.87
N SER A 131 4.00 8.62 -4.71
CA SER A 131 4.48 9.99 -4.88
C SER A 131 4.26 10.83 -3.63
N SER A 132 3.09 10.73 -3.01
CA SER A 132 2.80 11.41 -1.74
C SER A 132 3.68 10.92 -0.59
N VAL A 133 4.04 9.62 -0.58
CA VAL A 133 5.03 9.09 0.37
C VAL A 133 6.39 9.74 0.17
N LEU A 134 6.87 9.85 -1.08
CA LEU A 134 8.14 10.52 -1.38
C LEU A 134 8.14 12.00 -0.97
N GLU A 135 7.05 12.73 -1.19
CA GLU A 135 6.90 14.11 -0.74
C GLU A 135 7.04 14.22 0.78
N ILE A 136 6.35 13.37 1.55
CA ILE A 136 6.44 13.36 3.01
C ILE A 136 7.87 13.08 3.47
N LEU A 137 8.55 12.11 2.88
CA LEU A 137 9.94 11.78 3.25
C LEU A 137 10.88 12.95 2.95
N GLN A 138 10.75 13.55 1.77
CA GLN A 138 11.56 14.69 1.36
C GLN A 138 11.36 15.90 2.27
N ASP A 139 10.11 16.25 2.58
CA ASP A 139 9.76 17.37 3.46
C ASP A 139 10.27 17.19 4.90
N ASN A 140 10.60 15.95 5.29
CA ASN A 140 11.15 15.63 6.62
C ASN A 140 12.63 15.22 6.59
N ASN A 141 13.34 15.52 5.50
CA ASN A 141 14.77 15.21 5.31
C ASN A 141 15.09 13.73 5.53
N CYS A 142 14.16 12.84 5.19
CA CYS A 142 14.33 11.40 5.29
C CYS A 142 14.82 10.85 3.95
N SER A 143 16.03 10.26 3.95
CA SER A 143 16.69 9.74 2.73
C SER A 143 16.48 8.24 2.52
N THR A 144 15.61 7.60 3.27
CA THR A 144 15.32 6.16 3.13
C THR A 144 14.83 5.87 1.70
N PRO A 145 15.47 4.93 1.00
CA PRO A 145 15.08 4.55 -0.34
C PRO A 145 13.64 4.05 -0.40
N VAL A 146 12.94 4.40 -1.47
CA VAL A 146 11.57 3.92 -1.73
C VAL A 146 11.54 3.20 -3.08
N GLU A 147 10.95 2.02 -3.11
CA GLU A 147 10.56 1.31 -4.32
C GLU A 147 9.06 1.46 -4.51
N ARG A 148 8.64 2.00 -5.66
CA ARG A 148 7.23 2.20 -5.96
C ARG A 148 6.73 1.14 -6.93
N ILE A 149 5.64 0.47 -6.57
CA ILE A 149 5.00 -0.60 -7.34
C ILE A 149 3.55 -0.19 -7.64
N GLY A 150 3.23 -0.13 -8.90
CA GLY A 150 1.92 0.23 -9.42
C GLY A 150 1.94 0.22 -10.94
N TRP A 151 0.84 0.64 -11.54
CA TRP A 151 0.68 0.65 -12.99
C TRP A 151 1.60 1.69 -13.66
N PRO A 152 2.13 1.39 -14.86
CA PRO A 152 2.88 2.36 -15.63
C PRO A 152 1.97 3.51 -16.10
N ASP A 153 2.59 4.66 -16.43
CA ASP A 153 1.89 5.82 -16.99
C ASP A 153 1.58 5.61 -18.48
N GLN A 154 0.68 4.66 -18.74
CA GLN A 154 0.19 4.31 -20.07
C GLN A 154 -1.21 3.72 -20.01
N PHE A 155 -1.94 3.75 -21.11
CA PHE A 155 -3.20 3.02 -21.21
C PHE A 155 -2.93 1.52 -21.18
N VAL A 156 -3.60 0.83 -20.24
CA VAL A 156 -3.56 -0.63 -20.14
C VAL A 156 -4.62 -1.21 -21.08
N GLU A 157 -4.21 -2.15 -21.92
CA GLU A 157 -5.12 -2.81 -22.84
C GLU A 157 -6.23 -3.58 -22.10
N HIS A 158 -7.39 -3.71 -22.73
CA HIS A 158 -8.45 -4.56 -22.21
C HIS A 158 -7.98 -6.01 -22.16
N GLY A 159 -8.01 -6.60 -20.98
CA GLY A 159 -7.61 -7.98 -20.74
C GLY A 159 -8.76 -8.84 -20.21
N SER A 160 -8.56 -10.15 -20.24
CA SER A 160 -9.55 -11.12 -19.78
C SER A 160 -9.67 -11.18 -18.25
N SER A 161 -8.61 -10.83 -17.51
CA SER A 161 -8.61 -10.77 -16.04
C SER A 161 -7.55 -9.81 -15.51
N VAL A 162 -7.80 -9.30 -14.30
CA VAL A 162 -6.85 -8.42 -13.59
C VAL A 162 -5.51 -9.12 -13.35
N SER A 163 -5.50 -10.41 -13.06
CA SER A 163 -4.28 -11.18 -12.81
C SER A 163 -3.39 -11.28 -14.06
N ILE A 164 -3.99 -11.46 -15.24
CA ILE A 164 -3.24 -11.47 -16.51
C ILE A 164 -2.62 -10.09 -16.78
N LEU A 165 -3.40 -9.03 -16.58
CA LEU A 165 -2.92 -7.67 -16.76
C LEU A 165 -1.79 -7.33 -15.77
N ARG A 166 -1.96 -7.66 -14.49
CA ARG A 166 -0.90 -7.47 -13.48
C ARG A 166 0.39 -8.22 -13.87
N LYS A 167 0.28 -9.46 -14.33
CA LYS A 167 1.44 -10.24 -14.79
C LYS A 167 2.13 -9.58 -15.98
N ALA A 168 1.37 -9.10 -16.97
CA ALA A 168 1.92 -8.43 -18.14
C ALA A 168 2.67 -7.13 -17.81
N HIS A 169 2.26 -6.44 -16.73
CA HIS A 169 2.85 -5.17 -16.30
C HIS A 169 3.79 -5.29 -15.08
N GLY A 170 4.25 -6.50 -14.76
CA GLY A 170 5.22 -6.69 -13.66
C GLY A 170 4.65 -6.47 -12.25
N LEU A 171 3.33 -6.69 -12.10
CA LEU A 171 2.60 -6.57 -10.84
C LEU A 171 2.16 -7.92 -10.27
N SER A 172 2.71 -9.05 -10.78
CA SER A 172 2.57 -10.34 -10.13
C SER A 172 3.49 -10.42 -8.89
N SER A 173 3.14 -11.27 -7.93
CA SER A 173 3.95 -11.44 -6.70
C SER A 173 5.41 -11.79 -7.00
N GLU A 174 5.68 -12.61 -8.02
CA GLU A 174 7.04 -12.99 -8.42
C GLU A 174 7.83 -11.79 -8.97
N ALA A 175 7.21 -11.00 -9.85
CA ALA A 175 7.83 -9.79 -10.41
C ALA A 175 8.08 -8.72 -9.34
N ILE A 176 7.16 -8.61 -8.37
CA ILE A 176 7.30 -7.72 -7.21
C ILE A 176 8.50 -8.16 -6.36
N VAL A 177 8.61 -9.47 -6.06
CA VAL A 177 9.74 -10.04 -5.31
C VAL A 177 11.07 -9.77 -6.01
N GLU A 178 11.15 -10.00 -7.33
CA GLU A 178 12.35 -9.72 -8.11
C GLU A 178 12.76 -8.24 -7.99
N LYS A 179 11.80 -7.33 -8.16
CA LYS A 179 12.02 -5.89 -8.08
C LYS A 179 12.52 -5.46 -6.70
N ILE A 180 11.87 -5.93 -5.63
CA ILE A 180 12.23 -5.61 -4.25
C ILE A 180 13.59 -6.19 -3.89
N SER A 181 13.84 -7.48 -4.18
CA SER A 181 15.10 -8.16 -3.84
C SER A 181 16.30 -7.55 -4.57
N LYS A 182 16.14 -7.20 -5.84
CA LYS A 182 17.16 -6.48 -6.62
C LYS A 182 17.48 -5.12 -6.01
N ARG A 183 16.44 -4.34 -5.65
CA ARG A 183 16.63 -3.02 -5.03
C ARG A 183 17.29 -3.13 -3.66
N PHE A 184 16.82 -4.04 -2.80
CA PHE A 184 17.35 -4.27 -1.47
C PHE A 184 18.81 -4.73 -1.53
N SER A 185 19.15 -5.70 -2.39
CA SER A 185 20.52 -6.17 -2.58
C SER A 185 21.48 -5.08 -3.04
N ALA A 186 21.01 -4.13 -3.87
CA ALA A 186 21.83 -3.00 -4.30
C ALA A 186 22.12 -2.00 -3.16
N LEU A 187 21.25 -1.93 -2.14
CA LEU A 187 21.42 -1.06 -0.97
C LEU A 187 22.30 -1.68 0.12
N THR A 188 22.29 -3.02 0.24
CA THR A 188 22.99 -3.75 1.30
C THR A 188 24.38 -4.27 0.91
N ARG A 189 24.73 -4.25 -0.38
CA ARG A 189 26.08 -4.54 -0.88
C ARG A 189 26.99 -3.31 -0.72
N LYS A 190 27.31 -2.95 0.51
CA LYS A 190 28.38 -1.97 0.79
C LYS A 190 29.51 -2.66 1.54
#